data_999874d5729b49516d8bd73c65b65a84
#
_entry.id   999874d5729b49516d8bd73c65b65a84
#
_cell.length_a   1.000
_cell.length_b   1.000
_cell.length_c   1.000
_cell.angle_alpha   90.00
_cell.angle_beta   90.00
_cell.angle_gamma   90.00
#
_symmetry.space_group_name_H-M   'P 1'
#
loop_
_entity.id
_entity.type
_entity.pdbx_description
1 polymer ?
#
loop_
_entity_poly.entity_id
_entity_poly.type
_entity_poly.pdbx_seq_one_letter_code
_entity_poly.pdbx_strand_id
1 'polypeptide(L)'
;MHAYSQRLGDAVKRARESQGLTQTELAEKISVAPRTILNIENYKGNPKLEIFALVIRALQIDPCDIFYPEKDPSSANKRQLELQLSDCTDAELEVLIPACRTILATLRAIQDNKSK
;
A
#
# COMPACT_ATOMS: atom_id res chain seq x y z
N MET A 1 12.23 -16.40 0.74
CA MET A 1 11.32 -15.43 1.36
C MET A 1 10.75 -14.52 0.29
N HIS A 2 9.46 -14.26 0.36
CA HIS A 2 8.79 -13.41 -0.61
C HIS A 2 8.92 -11.94 -0.21
N ALA A 3 9.19 -11.07 -1.21
CA ALA A 3 9.35 -9.65 -0.96
C ALA A 3 8.12 -9.02 -0.28
N TYR A 4 6.94 -9.46 -0.65
CA TYR A 4 5.70 -8.92 -0.05
C TYR A 4 5.56 -9.32 1.42
N SER A 5 5.98 -10.52 1.79
CA SER A 5 5.97 -10.94 3.20
C SER A 5 6.87 -10.06 4.05
N GLN A 6 8.03 -9.70 3.52
CA GLN A 6 8.96 -8.82 4.22
C GLN A 6 8.40 -7.41 4.37
N ARG A 7 7.83 -6.87 3.29
CA ARG A 7 7.23 -5.53 3.32
C ARG A 7 6.05 -5.47 4.28
N LEU A 8 5.21 -6.50 4.26
CA LEU A 8 4.08 -6.58 5.19
C LEU A 8 4.58 -6.62 6.65
N GLY A 9 5.52 -7.51 6.94
CA GLY A 9 6.05 -7.65 8.30
C GLY A 9 6.68 -6.35 8.81
N ASP A 10 7.46 -5.68 7.97
CA ASP A 10 8.09 -4.41 8.33
C ASP A 10 7.05 -3.32 8.56
N ALA A 11 6.03 -3.24 7.68
CA ALA A 11 4.98 -2.25 7.81
C ALA A 11 4.16 -2.46 9.08
N VAL A 12 3.82 -3.70 9.38
CA VAL A 12 3.04 -4.05 10.59
C VAL A 12 3.84 -3.68 11.85
N LYS A 13 5.10 -4.09 11.91
CA LYS A 13 5.93 -3.80 13.07
C LYS A 13 6.10 -2.30 13.28
N ARG A 14 6.38 -1.56 12.22
CA ARG A 14 6.57 -0.11 12.28
C ARG A 14 5.31 0.59 12.74
N ALA A 15 4.15 0.25 12.16
CA ALA A 15 2.88 0.86 12.53
C ALA A 15 2.48 0.51 13.95
N ARG A 16 2.67 -0.75 14.35
CA ARG A 16 2.37 -1.20 15.71
C ARG A 16 3.21 -0.44 16.74
N GLU A 17 4.51 -0.36 16.50
CA GLU A 17 5.42 0.33 17.42
C GLU A 17 5.12 1.82 17.49
N SER A 18 4.78 2.45 16.35
CA SER A 18 4.45 3.87 16.33
C SER A 18 3.17 4.17 17.11
N GLN A 19 2.28 3.21 17.24
CA GLN A 19 1.04 3.35 18.01
C GLN A 19 1.19 2.86 19.45
N GLY A 20 2.39 2.43 19.84
CA GLY A 20 2.67 2.00 21.19
C GLY A 20 2.05 0.66 21.59
N LEU A 21 1.75 -0.18 20.61
CA LEU A 21 1.11 -1.49 20.86
C LEU A 21 2.16 -2.60 20.91
N THR A 22 1.96 -3.55 21.84
CA THR A 22 2.71 -4.81 21.80
C THR A 22 2.05 -5.75 20.79
N GLN A 23 2.77 -6.82 20.43
CA GLN A 23 2.21 -7.86 19.55
C GLN A 23 0.95 -8.46 20.16
N THR A 24 0.97 -8.72 21.46
CA THR A 24 -0.18 -9.27 22.19
C THR A 24 -1.36 -8.31 22.18
N GLU A 25 -1.12 -7.02 22.41
CA GLU A 25 -2.18 -6.02 22.39
C GLU A 25 -2.83 -5.90 21.02
N LEU A 26 -2.03 -5.91 19.96
CA LEU A 26 -2.57 -5.89 18.60
C LEU A 26 -3.42 -7.14 18.35
N ALA A 27 -2.89 -8.31 18.71
CA ALA A 27 -3.60 -9.57 18.52
C ALA A 27 -4.95 -9.57 19.24
N GLU A 28 -4.99 -9.08 20.47
CA GLU A 28 -6.23 -8.95 21.22
C GLU A 28 -7.22 -8.00 20.56
N LYS A 29 -6.71 -6.88 20.04
CA LYS A 29 -7.54 -5.86 19.40
C LYS A 29 -8.29 -6.41 18.18
N ILE A 30 -7.66 -7.31 17.43
CA ILE A 30 -8.27 -7.88 16.22
C ILE A 30 -8.71 -9.34 16.40
N SER A 31 -8.66 -9.84 17.63
CA SER A 31 -9.16 -11.19 18.00
C SER A 31 -8.45 -12.32 17.24
N VAL A 32 -7.12 -12.22 17.15
CA VAL A 32 -6.30 -13.30 16.61
C VAL A 32 -5.28 -13.74 17.65
N ALA A 33 -4.67 -14.91 17.44
CA ALA A 33 -3.62 -15.39 18.33
C ALA A 33 -2.37 -14.49 18.22
N PRO A 34 -1.67 -14.22 19.34
CA PRO A 34 -0.43 -13.43 19.27
C PRO A 34 0.61 -14.02 18.33
N ARG A 35 0.63 -15.35 18.18
CA ARG A 35 1.55 -16.02 17.27
C ARG A 35 1.32 -15.60 15.81
N THR A 36 0.09 -15.25 15.45
CA THR A 36 -0.23 -14.76 14.11
C THR A 36 0.52 -13.47 13.82
N ILE A 37 0.53 -12.53 14.77
CA ILE A 37 1.25 -11.27 14.62
C ILE A 37 2.76 -11.52 14.57
N LEU A 38 3.27 -12.38 15.48
CA LEU A 38 4.68 -12.75 15.51
C LEU A 38 5.13 -13.30 14.16
N ASN A 39 4.34 -14.22 13.58
CA ASN A 39 4.67 -14.82 12.29
C ASN A 39 4.70 -13.79 11.16
N ILE A 40 3.75 -12.86 11.14
CA ILE A 40 3.72 -11.79 10.14
C ILE A 40 4.99 -10.94 10.25
N GLU A 41 5.35 -10.51 11.45
CA GLU A 41 6.52 -9.65 11.67
C GLU A 41 7.85 -10.37 11.43
N ASN A 42 7.86 -11.69 11.54
CA ASN A 42 9.04 -12.52 11.24
C ASN A 42 9.07 -13.03 9.81
N TYR A 43 8.20 -12.51 8.96
CA TYR A 43 8.12 -12.84 7.52
C TYR A 43 7.74 -14.30 7.26
N LYS A 44 7.05 -14.92 8.20
CA LYS A 44 6.66 -16.33 8.11
C LYS A 44 5.20 -16.46 7.74
N GLY A 45 4.94 -17.32 6.77
CA GLY A 45 3.59 -17.68 6.37
C GLY A 45 2.88 -16.61 5.52
N ASN A 46 1.74 -16.99 5.02
CA ASN A 46 0.84 -16.13 4.27
C ASN A 46 -0.42 -15.94 5.10
N PRO A 47 -0.65 -14.75 5.66
CA PRO A 47 -1.89 -14.54 6.39
C PRO A 47 -3.09 -14.66 5.45
N LYS A 48 -4.17 -15.23 5.95
CA LYS A 48 -5.41 -15.28 5.19
C LYS A 48 -5.89 -13.87 4.92
N LEU A 49 -6.66 -13.70 3.84
CA LEU A 49 -7.13 -12.38 3.43
C LEU A 49 -7.87 -11.66 4.57
N GLU A 50 -8.70 -12.38 5.33
CA GLU A 50 -9.45 -11.80 6.44
C GLU A 50 -8.53 -11.26 7.53
N ILE A 51 -7.46 -12.00 7.84
CA ILE A 51 -6.49 -11.58 8.85
C ILE A 51 -5.67 -10.40 8.33
N PHE A 52 -5.25 -10.46 7.07
CA PHE A 52 -4.55 -9.36 6.41
C PHE A 52 -5.38 -8.08 6.49
N ALA A 53 -6.66 -8.16 6.14
CA ALA A 53 -7.56 -7.01 6.17
C ALA A 53 -7.71 -6.44 7.59
N LEU A 54 -7.85 -7.31 8.60
CA LEU A 54 -7.97 -6.87 9.99
C LEU A 54 -6.73 -6.13 10.46
N VAL A 55 -5.54 -6.64 10.13
CA VAL A 55 -4.28 -6.00 10.53
C VAL A 55 -4.11 -4.64 9.86
N ILE A 56 -4.32 -4.60 8.55
CA ILE A 56 -4.16 -3.37 7.76
C ILE A 56 -5.12 -2.29 8.26
N ARG A 57 -6.38 -2.64 8.51
CA ARG A 57 -7.38 -1.67 8.95
C ARG A 57 -7.16 -1.23 10.39
N ALA A 58 -6.78 -2.15 11.28
CA ALA A 58 -6.54 -1.82 12.69
C ALA A 58 -5.38 -0.85 12.85
N LEU A 59 -4.32 -1.03 12.08
CA LEU A 59 -3.12 -0.20 12.14
C LEU A 59 -3.16 0.99 11.17
N GLN A 60 -4.17 1.06 10.32
CA GLN A 60 -4.33 2.11 9.30
C GLN A 60 -3.11 2.20 8.38
N ILE A 61 -2.63 1.05 7.95
CA ILE A 61 -1.51 0.96 7.01
C ILE A 61 -2.02 1.23 5.60
N ASP A 62 -1.27 2.06 4.86
CA ASP A 62 -1.57 2.27 3.45
C ASP A 62 -1.10 1.03 2.67
N PRO A 63 -2.02 0.31 2.00
CA PRO A 63 -1.62 -0.87 1.22
C PRO A 63 -0.57 -0.58 0.16
N CYS A 64 -0.50 0.66 -0.32
CA CYS A 64 0.51 1.05 -1.30
C CYS A 64 1.93 0.90 -0.76
N ASP A 65 2.13 1.04 0.54
CA ASP A 65 3.44 0.85 1.15
C ASP A 65 3.95 -0.59 1.01
N ILE A 66 3.01 -1.54 0.90
CA ILE A 66 3.35 -2.95 0.74
C ILE A 66 3.48 -3.33 -0.73
N PHE A 67 2.53 -2.93 -1.55
CA PHE A 67 2.42 -3.38 -2.94
C PHE A 67 3.09 -2.46 -3.94
N TYR A 68 3.21 -1.18 -3.61
CA TYR A 68 3.78 -0.17 -4.50
C TYR A 68 4.75 0.73 -3.74
N PRO A 69 5.82 0.14 -3.13
CA PRO A 69 6.76 0.92 -2.31
C PRO A 69 7.56 1.94 -3.11
N GLU A 70 7.62 1.79 -4.42
CA GLU A 70 8.28 2.72 -5.31
C GLU A 70 7.51 4.03 -5.50
N LYS A 71 6.26 4.10 -5.03
CA LYS A 71 5.51 5.36 -5.06
C LYS A 71 6.11 6.35 -4.08
N ASP A 72 6.34 7.56 -4.55
CA ASP A 72 6.82 8.65 -3.69
C ASP A 72 5.62 9.46 -3.19
N PRO A 73 5.19 9.27 -1.95
CA PRO A 73 4.05 10.01 -1.42
C PRO A 73 4.32 11.49 -1.21
N SER A 74 5.60 11.90 -1.25
CA SER A 74 5.96 13.30 -1.04
C SER A 74 5.93 14.11 -2.33
N SER A 75 5.68 13.50 -3.47
CA SER A 75 5.66 14.22 -4.76
C SER A 75 4.56 15.27 -4.78
N ALA A 76 4.94 16.51 -4.99
CA ALA A 76 4.01 17.63 -5.12
C ALA A 76 3.10 17.45 -6.34
N ASN A 77 3.65 16.92 -7.43
CA ASN A 77 2.87 16.68 -8.65
C ASN A 77 1.80 15.63 -8.44
N LYS A 78 2.11 14.56 -7.71
CA LYS A 78 1.12 13.54 -7.40
C LYS A 78 -0.02 14.09 -6.55
N ARG A 79 0.32 14.86 -5.53
CA ARG A 79 -0.70 15.50 -4.67
C ARG A 79 -1.59 16.42 -5.45
N GLN A 80 -1.00 17.21 -6.34
CA GLN A 80 -1.75 18.15 -7.16
C GLN A 80 -2.73 17.42 -8.07
N LEU A 81 -2.30 16.32 -8.69
CA LEU A 81 -3.18 15.52 -9.52
C LEU A 81 -4.29 14.86 -8.71
N GLU A 82 -3.97 14.32 -7.54
CA GLU A 82 -4.97 13.73 -6.64
C GLU A 82 -6.04 14.75 -6.24
N LEU A 83 -5.63 15.99 -5.97
CA LEU A 83 -6.57 17.06 -5.63
C LEU A 83 -7.49 17.38 -6.80
N GLN A 84 -6.96 17.41 -8.02
CA GLN A 84 -7.78 17.62 -9.21
C GLN A 84 -8.80 16.50 -9.40
N LEU A 85 -8.39 15.25 -9.13
CA LEU A 85 -9.26 14.09 -9.29
C LEU A 85 -10.33 14.00 -8.20
N SER A 86 -10.11 14.63 -7.05
CA SER A 86 -11.03 14.52 -5.92
C SER A 86 -12.41 15.09 -6.23
N ASP A 87 -12.51 16.03 -7.16
CA ASP A 87 -13.77 16.66 -7.55
C ASP A 87 -14.41 16.01 -8.77
N CYS A 88 -13.76 14.98 -9.33
CA CYS A 88 -14.27 14.32 -10.53
C CYS A 88 -15.41 13.37 -10.20
N THR A 89 -16.41 13.34 -11.08
CA THR A 89 -17.47 12.35 -11.01
C THR A 89 -16.97 11.00 -11.56
N ASP A 90 -17.70 9.93 -11.25
CA ASP A 90 -17.39 8.62 -11.82
C ASP A 90 -17.43 8.62 -13.34
N ALA A 91 -18.38 9.33 -13.92
CA ALA A 91 -18.48 9.45 -15.38
C ALA A 91 -17.24 10.11 -15.98
N GLU A 92 -16.74 11.16 -15.32
CA GLU A 92 -15.51 11.83 -15.75
C GLU A 92 -14.30 10.91 -15.62
N LEU A 93 -14.22 10.15 -14.53
CA LEU A 93 -13.12 9.22 -14.31
C LEU A 93 -13.11 8.07 -15.31
N GLU A 94 -14.28 7.60 -15.74
CA GLU A 94 -14.37 6.56 -16.77
C GLU A 94 -13.75 7.00 -18.08
N VAL A 95 -13.82 8.29 -18.41
CA VAL A 95 -13.17 8.85 -19.59
C VAL A 95 -11.69 9.07 -19.35
N LEU A 96 -11.33 9.56 -18.16
CA LEU A 96 -9.95 9.90 -17.82
C LEU A 96 -9.02 8.69 -17.72
N ILE A 97 -9.52 7.56 -17.22
CA ILE A 97 -8.68 6.38 -17.03
C ILE A 97 -8.04 5.89 -18.33
N PRO A 98 -8.81 5.60 -19.40
CA PRO A 98 -8.17 5.18 -20.64
C PRO A 98 -7.36 6.29 -21.31
N ALA A 99 -7.79 7.54 -21.19
CA ALA A 99 -7.04 8.67 -21.72
C ALA A 99 -5.68 8.78 -21.05
N CYS A 100 -5.63 8.65 -19.73
CA CYS A 100 -4.37 8.68 -18.98
C CYS A 100 -3.45 7.52 -19.38
N ARG A 101 -3.99 6.33 -19.61
CA ARG A 101 -3.18 5.19 -20.05
C ARG A 101 -2.50 5.47 -21.38
N THR A 102 -3.23 6.06 -22.33
CA THR A 102 -2.70 6.40 -23.64
C THR A 102 -1.60 7.45 -23.52
N ILE A 103 -1.85 8.51 -22.75
CA ILE A 103 -0.88 9.58 -22.54
C ILE A 103 0.39 9.04 -21.89
N LEU A 104 0.25 8.21 -20.87
CA LEU A 104 1.40 7.63 -20.17
C LEU A 104 2.22 6.72 -21.09
N ALA A 105 1.55 5.92 -21.92
CA ALA A 105 2.24 5.05 -22.88
C ALA A 105 3.06 5.88 -23.85
N THR A 106 2.49 6.98 -24.35
CA THR A 106 3.16 7.90 -25.27
C THR A 106 4.38 8.55 -24.61
N LEU A 107 4.21 9.04 -23.38
CA LEU A 107 5.31 9.68 -22.64
C LEU A 107 6.46 8.72 -22.38
N ARG A 108 6.16 7.48 -22.02
CA ARG A 108 7.17 6.46 -21.75
C ARG A 108 7.90 6.06 -23.03
N ALA A 109 7.21 5.99 -24.15
CA ALA A 109 7.83 5.70 -25.45
C ALA A 109 8.81 6.81 -25.85
N ILE A 110 8.45 8.07 -25.61
CA ILE A 110 9.32 9.22 -25.90
C ILE A 110 10.56 9.16 -25.03
N GLN A 111 10.43 8.84 -23.74
CA GLN A 111 11.56 8.71 -22.83
C GLN A 111 12.51 7.59 -23.23
N ASP A 112 11.96 6.45 -23.65
CA ASP A 112 12.77 5.31 -24.10
C ASP A 112 13.60 5.68 -25.34
N ASN A 113 13.01 6.46 -26.26
CA ASN A 113 13.70 6.92 -27.45
C ASN A 113 14.83 7.89 -27.11
N LYS A 114 14.65 8.71 -26.09
CA LYS A 114 15.69 9.65 -25.65
C LYS A 114 16.85 8.97 -24.93
N SER A 115 16.60 7.78 -24.36
CA SER A 115 17.60 7.03 -23.60
C SER A 115 18.57 6.25 -24.52
N LYS A 116 18.29 6.22 -25.81
CA LYS A 116 19.14 5.53 -26.80
C LYS A 116 20.10 6.54 -27.49
#